data_1e6c852d73f415b540da7ab553271fd2
#
_entry.id   1e6c852d73f415b540da7ab553271fd2
#
_cell.length_a   1.000
_cell.length_b   1.000
_cell.length_c   1.000
_cell.angle_alpha   90.00
_cell.angle_beta   90.00
_cell.angle_gamma   90.00
#
_symmetry.space_group_name_H-M   'P 1'
#
loop_
_entity.id
_entity.type
_entity.pdbx_description
1 polymer ?
#
loop_
_entity_poly.entity_id
_entity_poly.type
_entity_poly.pdbx_seq_one_letter_code
_entity_poly.pdbx_strand_id
1 'polypeptide(L)' 'ILAEVLVPLTPVILAQMKPGALYITSGIIDDKEETVVEAVKKAGLEVLEVNHQGEWVSVTARKN' A
#
# COMPACT_ATOMS: atom_id res chain seq x y z
N ILE A 1 9.63 -4.47 -3.28
CA ILE A 1 9.42 -5.03 -1.94
C ILE A 1 8.40 -6.17 -1.99
N LEU A 2 8.61 -7.18 -1.19
CA LEU A 2 7.70 -8.31 -1.15
C LEU A 2 6.47 -7.98 -0.33
N ALA A 3 5.29 -8.43 -0.81
CA ALA A 3 4.04 -8.18 -0.11
C ALA A 3 4.05 -8.75 1.30
N GLU A 4 4.67 -9.90 1.49
CA GLU A 4 4.76 -10.56 2.79
C GLU A 4 5.52 -9.72 3.82
N VAL A 5 6.41 -8.84 3.35
CA VAL A 5 7.14 -7.91 4.21
C VAL A 5 6.32 -6.64 4.40
N LEU A 6 5.68 -6.18 3.35
CA LEU A 6 4.94 -4.92 3.36
C LEU A 6 3.71 -4.97 4.25
N VAL A 7 2.93 -6.04 4.18
CA VAL A 7 1.66 -6.14 4.91
C VAL A 7 1.85 -5.96 6.41
N PRO A 8 2.79 -6.67 7.09
CA PRO A 8 2.97 -6.45 8.52
C PRO A 8 3.61 -5.11 8.87
N LEU A 9 4.29 -4.46 7.91
CA LEU A 9 4.90 -3.16 8.16
C LEU A 9 3.93 -1.99 8.01
N THR A 10 2.83 -2.19 7.30
CA THR A 10 1.88 -1.11 7.03
C THR A 10 1.39 -0.40 8.29
N PRO A 11 0.96 -1.10 9.36
CA PRO A 11 0.53 -0.41 10.58
C PRO A 11 1.65 0.37 11.25
N VAL A 12 2.89 -0.12 11.17
CA VAL A 12 4.04 0.57 11.77
C VAL A 12 4.31 1.88 11.01
N ILE A 13 4.28 1.81 9.68
CA ILE A 13 4.49 2.98 8.84
C ILE A 13 3.36 3.99 9.06
N LEU A 14 2.12 3.51 9.14
CA LEU A 14 0.96 4.36 9.36
C LEU A 14 1.09 5.18 10.65
N ALA A 15 1.61 4.56 11.71
CA ALA A 15 1.75 5.23 13.00
C ALA A 15 2.69 6.42 12.92
N GLN A 16 3.59 6.46 11.95
CA GLN A 16 4.56 7.53 11.78
C GLN A 16 4.14 8.55 10.73
N MET A 17 3.03 8.31 10.05
CA MET A 17 2.55 9.21 9.00
C MET A 17 1.73 10.35 9.59
N LYS A 18 1.92 11.55 9.05
CA LYS A 18 1.08 12.68 9.39
C LYS A 18 -0.19 12.65 8.55
N PRO A 19 -1.30 13.25 9.04
CA PRO A 19 -2.50 13.37 8.23
C PRO A 19 -2.20 14.06 6.89
N GLY A 20 -2.74 13.49 5.82
CA GLY A 20 -2.50 13.99 4.47
C GLY A 20 -1.26 13.43 3.80
N ALA A 21 -0.41 12.70 4.52
CA ALA A 21 0.78 12.10 3.94
C ALA A 21 0.42 10.98 2.96
N LEU A 22 1.23 10.84 1.91
CA LEU A 22 1.03 9.80 0.91
C LEU A 22 1.88 8.59 1.24
N TYR A 23 1.30 7.42 1.02
CA TYR A 23 1.95 6.13 1.17
C TYR A 23 1.97 5.48 -0.20
N ILE A 24 3.15 5.35 -0.78
CA ILE A 24 3.32 4.81 -2.13
C ILE A 24 4.12 3.52 -2.05
N THR A 25 3.56 2.45 -2.57
CA THR A 25 4.27 1.17 -2.67
C THR A 25 4.45 0.83 -4.14
N SER A 26 5.57 0.20 -4.47
CA SER A 26 5.85 -0.21 -5.83
C SER A 26 6.58 -1.56 -5.82
N GLY A 27 6.67 -2.19 -6.99
CA GLY A 27 7.34 -3.47 -7.08
C GLY A 27 6.52 -4.63 -6.53
N ILE A 28 5.21 -4.49 -6.49
CA ILE A 28 4.30 -5.54 -6.03
C ILE A 28 3.91 -6.38 -7.25
N ILE A 29 4.00 -7.70 -7.11
CA ILE A 29 3.54 -8.60 -8.15
C ILE A 29 2.01 -8.55 -8.19
N ASP A 30 1.42 -8.58 -9.40
CA ASP A 30 -0.01 -8.32 -9.57
C ASP A 30 -0.92 -9.33 -8.87
N ASP A 31 -0.49 -10.56 -8.65
CA ASP A 31 -1.29 -11.54 -7.92
C ASP A 31 -1.32 -11.25 -6.40
N LYS A 32 -0.51 -10.31 -5.93
CA LYS A 32 -0.53 -9.85 -4.53
C LYS A 32 -1.21 -8.48 -4.36
N GLU A 33 -1.71 -7.91 -5.44
CA GLU A 33 -2.35 -6.59 -5.41
C GLU A 33 -3.47 -6.53 -4.40
N GLU A 34 -4.38 -7.49 -4.45
CA GLU A 34 -5.54 -7.50 -3.57
C GLU A 34 -5.14 -7.58 -2.11
N THR A 35 -4.13 -8.41 -1.80
CA THR A 35 -3.64 -8.54 -0.43
C THR A 35 -3.10 -7.22 0.10
N VAL A 36 -2.32 -6.52 -0.71
CA VAL A 36 -1.73 -5.24 -0.30
C VAL A 36 -2.80 -4.16 -0.18
N VAL A 37 -3.72 -4.09 -1.14
CA VAL A 37 -4.80 -3.10 -1.09
C VAL A 37 -5.65 -3.29 0.15
N GLU A 38 -5.99 -4.53 0.49
CA GLU A 38 -6.77 -4.80 1.69
C GLU A 38 -6.02 -4.43 2.96
N ALA A 39 -4.73 -4.71 3.02
CA ALA A 39 -3.91 -4.38 4.18
C ALA A 39 -3.85 -2.86 4.37
N VAL A 40 -3.71 -2.11 3.29
CA VAL A 40 -3.67 -0.66 3.31
C VAL A 40 -5.02 -0.11 3.80
N LYS A 41 -6.13 -0.63 3.29
CA LYS A 41 -7.45 -0.22 3.73
C LYS A 41 -7.71 -0.54 5.20
N LYS A 42 -7.30 -1.73 5.64
CA LYS A 42 -7.46 -2.13 7.04
C LYS A 42 -6.70 -1.23 7.98
N ALA A 43 -5.58 -0.70 7.53
CA ALA A 43 -4.78 0.23 8.33
C ALA A 43 -5.42 1.62 8.43
N GLY A 44 -6.47 1.88 7.66
CA GLY A 44 -7.18 3.15 7.71
C GLY A 44 -6.73 4.16 6.67
N LEU A 45 -5.94 3.73 5.69
CA LEU A 45 -5.51 4.59 4.62
C LEU A 45 -6.56 4.60 3.49
N GLU A 46 -6.63 5.72 2.79
CA GLU A 46 -7.49 5.84 1.62
C GLU A 46 -6.69 5.50 0.36
N VAL A 47 -7.09 4.47 -0.36
CA VAL A 47 -6.43 4.11 -1.62
C VAL A 47 -6.85 5.10 -2.69
N LEU A 48 -5.89 5.85 -3.23
CA LEU A 48 -6.14 6.86 -4.24
C LEU A 48 -5.97 6.32 -5.65
N GLU A 49 -4.98 5.47 -5.85
CA GLU A 49 -4.63 5.01 -7.18
C GLU A 49 -3.94 3.67 -7.12
N VAL A 50 -4.23 2.81 -8.09
CA VAL A 50 -3.53 1.55 -8.29
C VAL A 50 -3.10 1.53 -9.74
N ASN A 51 -1.80 1.44 -9.98
CA ASN A 51 -1.23 1.42 -11.33
C ASN A 51 -0.64 0.06 -11.63
N HIS A 52 -0.87 -0.41 -12.85
CA HIS A 52 -0.32 -1.66 -13.34
C HIS A 52 0.68 -1.38 -14.46
N GLN A 53 1.82 -2.06 -14.39
CA GLN A 53 2.82 -1.99 -15.45
C GLN A 53 3.41 -3.38 -15.63
N GLY A 54 2.94 -4.09 -16.66
CA GLY A 54 3.28 -5.49 -16.84
C GLY A 54 2.81 -6.31 -15.68
N GLU A 55 3.71 -7.02 -15.02
CA GLU A 55 3.41 -7.83 -13.85
C GLU A 55 3.48 -7.04 -12.54
N TRP A 56 3.88 -5.77 -12.61
CA TRP A 56 4.13 -4.97 -11.42
C TRP A 56 2.99 -4.02 -11.15
N VAL A 57 2.72 -3.82 -9.87
CA VAL A 57 1.65 -2.93 -9.41
C VAL A 57 2.23 -1.94 -8.43
N SER A 58 1.76 -0.70 -8.50
CA SER A 58 2.03 0.29 -7.47
C SER A 58 0.72 0.77 -6.88
N VAL A 59 0.69 0.95 -5.58
CA VAL A 59 -0.49 1.41 -4.85
C VAL A 59 -0.15 2.71 -4.16
N THR A 60 -0.98 3.74 -4.39
CA THR A 60 -0.84 5.04 -3.73
C THR A 60 -2.01 5.23 -2.79
N ALA A 61 -1.72 5.53 -1.53
CA ALA A 61 -2.75 5.75 -0.52
C ALA A 61 -2.42 6.99 0.29
N ARG A 62 -3.44 7.53 0.95
CA ARG A 62 -3.28 8.74 1.76
C ARG A 62 -3.80 8.48 3.17
N LYS A 63 -3.09 9.01 4.15
CA LYS A 63 -3.55 9.00 5.53
C LYS A 63 -4.54 10.15 5.74
N ASN A 64 -5.72 9.80 6.18
CA ASN A 64 -6.74 10.80 6.50
C ASN A 64 -6.53 11.42 7.87
#